data_29ec166466f953aecd9fb2efc0b2ffc2
#
_entry.id   29ec166466f953aecd9fb2efc0b2ffc2
#
_cell.length_a   1.000
_cell.length_b   1.000
_cell.length_c   1.000
_cell.angle_alpha   90.00
_cell.angle_beta   90.00
_cell.angle_gamma   90.00
#
_symmetry.space_group_name_H-M   'P 1'
#
loop_
_entity.id
_entity.type
_entity.pdbx_description
1 polymer ?
#
loop_
_entity_poly.entity_id
_entity_poly.type
_entity_poly.pdbx_seq_one_letter_code
_entity_poly.pdbx_strand_id
1 'polypeptide(L)'
;MQSFTYEPAHVREIRDQLRRFIAAEAPREKRIAWDKAHRWPRDVYAKLNELGLTALTVPAEHGGAGQDLVAAVAVIEELAQAGAFLAGPYIHTAFYGGMNLSENGSPEQKAEYLPRLAKGELFFAYGLSEPNVGGDLAAVETRAELQGDTVVVNGAKRWCTGADWADVIYTLVRSGPADARYRNLSFLLIPTDTPGIRMTDIEHSNLRYTKSQDVFFDDVRIPAAGIVGGPAMWNQGWKLLAGRALDVEKLEISACAFGIAKAALHEAWTYAQERTQFGKPISQHQAIRHKLVTAATRLQAAEHMLHHAAWLANEGRPCSVETSMAKLFIADTGVEIALACQQVMGAYALSDAYEMERHVRDLLGMPIVGGSSDMQKNNLASLMKL
;
A
#
# COMPACT_ATOMS: atom_id res chain seq x y z
N MET A 1 15.99 -12.89 -14.27
CA MET A 1 16.81 -11.66 -14.13
C MET A 1 17.59 -11.75 -12.82
N GLN A 2 18.82 -11.29 -12.79
CA GLN A 2 19.59 -11.21 -11.55
C GLN A 2 18.95 -10.16 -10.65
N SER A 3 18.86 -10.44 -9.34
CA SER A 3 18.43 -9.47 -8.36
C SER A 3 19.39 -8.28 -8.28
N PHE A 4 18.90 -7.16 -7.75
CA PHE A 4 19.68 -5.94 -7.55
C PHE A 4 20.98 -6.22 -6.81
N THR A 5 22.12 -5.90 -7.41
CA THR A 5 23.47 -6.34 -6.96
C THR A 5 23.91 -5.70 -5.63
N TYR A 6 23.26 -4.58 -5.24
CA TYR A 6 23.57 -3.81 -4.04
C TYR A 6 22.61 -4.05 -2.88
N GLU A 7 21.70 -5.03 -3.00
CA GLU A 7 20.78 -5.34 -1.93
C GLU A 7 21.54 -5.93 -0.71
N PRO A 8 21.26 -5.45 0.52
CA PRO A 8 21.89 -5.97 1.73
C PRO A 8 21.65 -7.47 1.91
N ALA A 9 22.58 -8.17 2.56
CA ALA A 9 22.50 -9.63 2.73
C ALA A 9 21.23 -10.06 3.49
N HIS A 10 20.89 -9.36 4.57
CA HIS A 10 19.69 -9.65 5.35
C HIS A 10 18.39 -9.48 4.56
N VAL A 11 18.32 -8.52 3.62
CA VAL A 11 17.16 -8.33 2.74
C VAL A 11 16.99 -9.54 1.80
N ARG A 12 18.12 -10.06 1.25
CA ARG A 12 18.06 -11.30 0.45
C ARG A 12 17.57 -12.49 1.26
N GLU A 13 17.99 -12.62 2.51
CA GLU A 13 17.54 -13.68 3.42
C GLU A 13 16.03 -13.57 3.68
N ILE A 14 15.52 -12.35 3.92
CA ILE A 14 14.08 -12.09 4.07
C ILE A 14 13.32 -12.51 2.79
N ARG A 15 13.80 -12.13 1.61
CA ARG A 15 13.17 -12.54 0.34
C ARG A 15 13.13 -14.07 0.19
N ASP A 16 14.21 -14.75 0.50
CA ASP A 16 14.26 -16.20 0.39
C ASP A 16 13.35 -16.90 1.41
N GLN A 17 13.23 -16.33 2.62
CA GLN A 17 12.27 -16.80 3.62
C GLN A 17 10.83 -16.61 3.15
N LEU A 18 10.50 -15.42 2.60
CA LEU A 18 9.16 -15.13 2.08
C LEU A 18 8.80 -16.02 0.89
N ARG A 19 9.72 -16.27 -0.04
CA ARG A 19 9.47 -17.17 -1.18
C ARG A 19 9.13 -18.58 -0.71
N ARG A 20 9.85 -19.12 0.30
CA ARG A 20 9.51 -20.41 0.91
C ARG A 20 8.16 -20.38 1.59
N PHE A 21 7.86 -19.33 2.36
CA PHE A 21 6.57 -19.13 3.00
C PHE A 21 5.42 -19.09 1.98
N ILE A 22 5.56 -18.28 0.93
CA ILE A 22 4.54 -18.14 -0.13
C ILE A 22 4.31 -19.47 -0.84
N ALA A 23 5.37 -20.20 -1.16
CA ALA A 23 5.26 -21.52 -1.80
C ALA A 23 4.49 -22.51 -0.93
N ALA A 24 4.66 -22.48 0.39
CA ALA A 24 4.01 -23.39 1.32
C ALA A 24 2.56 -22.97 1.64
N GLU A 25 2.32 -21.72 1.95
CA GLU A 25 1.06 -21.25 2.52
C GLU A 25 0.10 -20.64 1.47
N ALA A 26 0.62 -20.12 0.37
CA ALA A 26 -0.13 -19.44 -0.68
C ALA A 26 0.10 -20.05 -2.09
N PRO A 27 -0.04 -21.37 -2.26
CA PRO A 27 0.04 -21.99 -3.57
C PRO A 27 -1.04 -21.42 -4.49
N ARG A 28 -0.84 -21.54 -5.81
CA ARG A 28 -1.65 -20.92 -6.86
C ARG A 28 -3.16 -21.17 -6.70
N GLU A 29 -3.54 -22.40 -6.38
CA GLU A 29 -4.94 -22.80 -6.23
C GLU A 29 -5.62 -22.03 -5.10
N LYS A 30 -4.93 -21.82 -3.98
CA LYS A 30 -5.43 -21.01 -2.87
C LYS A 30 -5.57 -19.55 -3.27
N ARG A 31 -4.58 -18.98 -3.99
CA ARG A 31 -4.61 -17.59 -4.45
C ARG A 31 -5.82 -17.32 -5.35
N ILE A 32 -6.10 -18.21 -6.30
CA ILE A 32 -7.28 -18.13 -7.17
C ILE A 32 -8.57 -18.22 -6.35
N ALA A 33 -8.63 -19.12 -5.36
CA ALA A 33 -9.80 -19.27 -4.52
C ALA A 33 -10.07 -18.03 -3.65
N TRP A 34 -9.04 -17.41 -3.09
CA TRP A 34 -9.18 -16.19 -2.30
C TRP A 34 -9.65 -15.01 -3.15
N ASP A 35 -9.09 -14.85 -4.36
CA ASP A 35 -9.52 -13.81 -5.29
C ASP A 35 -11.00 -13.96 -5.67
N LYS A 36 -11.43 -15.18 -6.01
CA LYS A 36 -12.84 -15.47 -6.33
C LYS A 36 -13.79 -15.27 -5.16
N ALA A 37 -13.32 -15.55 -3.95
CA ALA A 37 -14.11 -15.39 -2.73
C ALA A 37 -14.12 -13.94 -2.20
N HIS A 38 -13.38 -13.03 -2.83
CA HIS A 38 -13.20 -11.65 -2.37
C HIS A 38 -12.78 -11.62 -0.89
N ARG A 39 -11.77 -12.43 -0.53
CA ARG A 39 -11.42 -12.66 0.87
C ARG A 39 -9.92 -12.55 1.12
N TRP A 40 -9.57 -11.83 2.16
CA TRP A 40 -8.23 -11.86 2.73
C TRP A 40 -7.98 -13.17 3.50
N PRO A 41 -6.82 -13.82 3.31
CA PRO A 41 -6.45 -15.04 4.01
C PRO A 41 -5.92 -14.72 5.41
N ARG A 42 -6.83 -14.47 6.39
CA ARG A 42 -6.47 -14.07 7.77
C ARG A 42 -5.58 -15.11 8.45
N ASP A 43 -5.85 -16.39 8.23
CA ASP A 43 -5.08 -17.51 8.75
C ASP A 43 -3.64 -17.55 8.22
N VAL A 44 -3.44 -17.24 6.94
CA VAL A 44 -2.10 -17.14 6.34
C VAL A 44 -1.39 -15.88 6.82
N TYR A 45 -2.11 -14.77 6.98
CA TYR A 45 -1.53 -13.55 7.51
C TYR A 45 -1.10 -13.70 8.98
N ALA A 46 -1.84 -14.40 9.81
CA ALA A 46 -1.44 -14.73 11.18
C ALA A 46 -0.08 -15.45 11.21
N LYS A 47 0.12 -16.45 10.33
CA LYS A 47 1.41 -17.15 10.19
C LYS A 47 2.52 -16.23 9.64
N LEU A 48 2.18 -15.29 8.74
CA LEU A 48 3.14 -14.30 8.23
C LEU A 48 3.66 -13.41 9.37
N ASN A 49 2.79 -13.03 10.30
CA ASN A 49 3.17 -12.22 11.46
C ASN A 49 4.17 -12.93 12.38
N GLU A 50 4.13 -14.28 12.46
CA GLU A 50 5.12 -15.07 13.22
C GLU A 50 6.55 -14.92 12.69
N LEU A 51 6.73 -14.46 11.43
CA LEU A 51 8.04 -14.15 10.87
C LEU A 51 8.62 -12.82 11.40
N GLY A 52 7.86 -12.04 12.17
CA GLY A 52 8.30 -10.79 12.78
C GLY A 52 8.54 -9.63 11.81
N LEU A 53 8.06 -9.72 10.56
CA LEU A 53 8.35 -8.73 9.51
C LEU A 53 7.63 -7.40 9.70
N THR A 54 6.51 -7.37 10.45
CA THR A 54 5.80 -6.13 10.82
C THR A 54 6.63 -5.23 11.74
N ALA A 55 7.62 -5.80 12.43
CA ALA A 55 8.57 -5.08 13.27
C ALA A 55 9.55 -4.19 12.49
N LEU A 56 9.70 -4.37 11.17
CA LEU A 56 10.65 -3.63 10.32
C LEU A 56 10.36 -2.12 10.22
N THR A 57 9.17 -1.66 10.56
CA THR A 57 8.79 -0.24 10.55
C THR A 57 8.68 0.38 11.95
N VAL A 58 8.98 -0.40 12.99
CA VAL A 58 8.89 0.01 14.39
C VAL A 58 10.28 0.18 14.98
N PRO A 59 10.55 1.28 15.74
CA PRO A 59 11.83 1.49 16.42
C PRO A 59 12.13 0.40 17.45
N ALA A 60 13.43 0.13 17.69
CA ALA A 60 13.88 -0.93 18.59
C ALA A 60 13.42 -0.73 20.05
N GLU A 61 13.36 0.53 20.52
CA GLU A 61 12.89 0.87 21.86
C GLU A 61 11.41 0.55 22.12
N HIS A 62 10.65 0.31 21.04
CA HIS A 62 9.25 -0.13 21.10
C HIS A 62 9.06 -1.60 20.66
N GLY A 63 10.13 -2.39 20.70
CA GLY A 63 10.08 -3.82 20.36
C GLY A 63 10.13 -4.14 18.88
N GLY A 64 10.48 -3.15 18.05
CA GLY A 64 10.67 -3.32 16.61
C GLY A 64 12.08 -3.73 16.20
N ALA A 65 12.31 -3.84 14.89
CA ALA A 65 13.60 -4.19 14.29
C ALA A 65 14.44 -2.95 13.90
N GLY A 66 13.99 -1.72 14.19
CA GLY A 66 14.77 -0.51 14.02
C GLY A 66 14.51 0.27 12.73
N GLN A 67 13.33 0.15 12.12
CA GLN A 67 12.92 0.90 10.93
C GLN A 67 13.80 0.67 9.68
N ASP A 68 13.81 -0.55 9.19
CA ASP A 68 14.46 -0.89 7.92
C ASP A 68 13.46 -0.79 6.75
N LEU A 69 13.37 0.39 6.14
CA LEU A 69 12.44 0.62 5.01
C LEU A 69 12.85 -0.12 3.73
N VAL A 70 14.13 -0.40 3.53
CA VAL A 70 14.59 -1.19 2.37
C VAL A 70 14.09 -2.62 2.49
N ALA A 71 14.21 -3.21 3.68
CA ALA A 71 13.66 -4.54 3.95
C ALA A 71 12.13 -4.56 3.88
N ALA A 72 11.45 -3.56 4.46
CA ALA A 72 9.99 -3.46 4.43
C ALA A 72 9.42 -3.34 3.01
N VAL A 73 10.07 -2.58 2.13
CA VAL A 73 9.72 -2.48 0.70
C VAL A 73 9.93 -3.83 0.01
N ALA A 74 11.04 -4.54 0.28
CA ALA A 74 11.30 -5.87 -0.25
C ALA A 74 10.25 -6.91 0.17
N VAL A 75 9.73 -6.80 1.41
CA VAL A 75 8.60 -7.64 1.88
C VAL A 75 7.37 -7.40 1.03
N ILE A 76 6.99 -6.14 0.78
CA ILE A 76 5.83 -5.82 -0.06
C ILE A 76 6.01 -6.38 -1.47
N GLU A 77 7.18 -6.20 -2.07
CA GLU A 77 7.48 -6.73 -3.42
C GLU A 77 7.28 -8.25 -3.52
N GLU A 78 7.84 -9.02 -2.56
CA GLU A 78 7.72 -10.50 -2.58
C GLU A 78 6.27 -10.94 -2.34
N LEU A 79 5.57 -10.32 -1.38
CA LEU A 79 4.17 -10.63 -1.10
C LEU A 79 3.26 -10.28 -2.29
N ALA A 80 3.48 -9.13 -2.93
CA ALA A 80 2.68 -8.66 -4.05
C ALA A 80 2.84 -9.53 -5.31
N GLN A 81 3.97 -10.22 -5.48
CA GLN A 81 4.12 -11.22 -6.55
C GLN A 81 3.13 -12.38 -6.40
N ALA A 82 2.83 -12.79 -5.18
CA ALA A 82 1.79 -13.77 -4.94
C ALA A 82 0.38 -13.16 -5.04
N GLY A 83 0.25 -11.89 -4.67
CA GLY A 83 -0.98 -11.12 -4.77
C GLY A 83 -1.05 -10.06 -3.67
N ALA A 84 -1.66 -8.93 -3.97
CA ALA A 84 -1.81 -7.86 -3.00
C ALA A 84 -2.69 -8.25 -1.78
N PHE A 85 -3.41 -9.39 -1.82
CA PHE A 85 -4.10 -9.97 -0.66
C PHE A 85 -3.14 -10.44 0.46
N LEU A 86 -1.85 -10.57 0.18
CA LEU A 86 -0.81 -10.77 1.19
C LEU A 86 -0.07 -9.46 1.51
N ALA A 87 0.22 -8.64 0.49
CA ALA A 87 0.90 -7.36 0.67
C ALA A 87 0.03 -6.34 1.40
N GLY A 88 -1.28 -6.28 1.11
CA GLY A 88 -2.21 -5.34 1.73
C GLY A 88 -2.23 -5.41 3.25
N PRO A 89 -2.50 -6.57 3.87
CA PRO A 89 -2.47 -6.70 5.33
C PRO A 89 -1.14 -6.27 5.97
N TYR A 90 -0.02 -6.58 5.32
CA TYR A 90 1.29 -6.15 5.77
C TYR A 90 1.42 -4.61 5.73
N ILE A 91 0.99 -3.96 4.65
CA ILE A 91 0.97 -2.50 4.51
C ILE A 91 0.12 -1.88 5.62
N HIS A 92 -1.07 -2.39 5.87
CA HIS A 92 -1.98 -1.87 6.88
C HIS A 92 -1.40 -1.93 8.30
N THR A 93 -0.69 -2.99 8.64
CA THR A 93 -0.05 -3.13 9.95
C THR A 93 1.27 -2.36 10.03
N ALA A 94 2.18 -2.61 9.09
CA ALA A 94 3.54 -2.09 9.15
C ALA A 94 3.62 -0.59 8.81
N PHE A 95 2.86 -0.14 7.79
CA PHE A 95 2.96 1.25 7.31
C PHE A 95 1.85 2.13 7.89
N TYR A 96 0.57 1.77 7.74
CA TYR A 96 -0.52 2.62 8.25
C TYR A 96 -0.52 2.70 9.77
N GLY A 97 -0.21 1.62 10.48
CA GLY A 97 -0.02 1.62 11.92
C GLY A 97 1.41 1.94 12.33
N GLY A 98 2.34 1.03 12.02
CA GLY A 98 3.71 1.04 12.54
C GLY A 98 4.49 2.30 12.15
N MET A 99 4.64 2.56 10.85
CA MET A 99 5.42 3.70 10.36
C MET A 99 4.81 5.04 10.76
N ASN A 100 3.48 5.22 10.55
CA ASN A 100 2.84 6.49 10.88
C ASN A 100 2.91 6.83 12.36
N LEU A 101 2.69 5.87 13.26
CA LEU A 101 2.78 6.13 14.69
C LEU A 101 4.22 6.26 15.16
N SER A 102 5.17 5.55 14.56
CA SER A 102 6.60 5.76 14.85
C SER A 102 7.03 7.18 14.55
N GLU A 103 6.53 7.77 13.46
CA GLU A 103 6.83 9.15 13.07
C GLU A 103 6.03 10.18 13.88
N ASN A 104 4.73 9.99 13.99
CA ASN A 104 3.77 11.02 14.35
C ASN A 104 3.05 10.80 15.70
N GLY A 105 3.15 9.61 16.29
CA GLY A 105 2.48 9.30 17.56
C GLY A 105 3.05 10.07 18.74
N SER A 106 2.19 10.39 19.74
CA SER A 106 2.67 10.86 21.04
C SER A 106 3.47 9.76 21.76
N PRO A 107 4.28 10.08 22.78
CA PRO A 107 4.98 9.06 23.58
C PRO A 107 4.04 7.96 24.10
N GLU A 108 2.84 8.34 24.56
CA GLU A 108 1.83 7.42 25.09
C GLU A 108 1.27 6.53 23.99
N GLN A 109 0.94 7.10 22.82
CA GLN A 109 0.47 6.35 21.66
C GLN A 109 1.54 5.39 21.15
N LYS A 110 2.79 5.80 21.09
CA LYS A 110 3.91 4.93 20.72
C LYS A 110 4.06 3.76 21.69
N ALA A 111 4.00 4.02 22.98
CA ALA A 111 4.10 2.99 24.02
C ALA A 111 2.93 2.00 23.99
N GLU A 112 1.71 2.46 23.64
CA GLU A 112 0.51 1.63 23.58
C GLU A 112 0.45 0.78 22.30
N TYR A 113 0.65 1.41 21.13
CA TYR A 113 0.36 0.77 19.84
C TYR A 113 1.56 0.07 19.20
N LEU A 114 2.77 0.64 19.29
CA LEU A 114 3.92 0.13 18.53
C LEU A 114 4.34 -1.29 18.93
N PRO A 115 4.37 -1.70 20.22
CA PRO A 115 4.70 -3.07 20.57
C PRO A 115 3.71 -4.11 20.01
N ARG A 116 2.44 -3.74 19.90
CA ARG A 116 1.37 -4.59 19.33
C ARG A 116 1.46 -4.66 17.82
N LEU A 117 1.77 -3.52 17.16
CA LEU A 117 2.00 -3.45 15.71
C LEU A 117 3.24 -4.25 15.29
N ALA A 118 4.33 -4.18 16.07
CA ALA A 118 5.53 -4.97 15.82
C ALA A 118 5.27 -6.49 15.83
N LYS A 119 4.27 -6.95 16.60
CA LYS A 119 3.83 -8.35 16.66
C LYS A 119 2.74 -8.69 15.63
N GLY A 120 2.26 -7.71 14.85
CA GLY A 120 1.15 -7.92 13.94
C GLY A 120 -0.21 -8.14 14.61
N GLU A 121 -0.37 -7.71 15.87
CA GLU A 121 -1.60 -7.87 16.67
C GLU A 121 -2.67 -6.81 16.36
N LEU A 122 -2.29 -5.74 15.65
CA LEU A 122 -3.19 -4.64 15.28
C LEU A 122 -3.21 -4.44 13.77
N PHE A 123 -4.37 -4.07 13.29
CA PHE A 123 -4.60 -3.75 11.89
C PHE A 123 -5.19 -2.34 11.77
N PHE A 124 -4.62 -1.52 10.90
CA PHE A 124 -5.04 -0.13 10.70
C PHE A 124 -5.64 0.07 9.31
N ALA A 125 -6.69 0.86 9.22
CA ALA A 125 -7.19 1.36 7.95
C ALA A 125 -6.99 2.88 7.84
N TYR A 126 -6.96 3.39 6.61
CA TYR A 126 -6.96 4.83 6.35
C TYR A 126 -8.36 5.35 6.09
N GLY A 127 -8.69 6.48 6.74
CA GLY A 127 -9.88 7.26 6.48
C GLY A 127 -9.50 8.66 5.97
N LEU A 128 -9.06 8.77 4.70
CA LEU A 128 -8.62 10.04 4.10
C LEU A 128 -9.67 10.60 3.15
N SER A 129 -9.96 9.89 2.06
CA SER A 129 -10.91 10.30 1.02
C SER A 129 -12.36 10.32 1.50
N GLU A 130 -13.17 11.16 0.86
CA GLU A 130 -14.61 11.30 1.11
C GLU A 130 -15.39 11.18 -0.19
N PRO A 131 -16.71 11.04 -0.17
CA PRO A 131 -17.52 10.98 -1.39
C PRO A 131 -17.23 12.11 -2.38
N ASN A 132 -16.96 13.33 -1.88
CA ASN A 132 -16.70 14.53 -2.68
C ASN A 132 -15.23 14.97 -2.66
N VAL A 133 -14.34 14.27 -1.93
CA VAL A 133 -12.95 14.69 -1.72
C VAL A 133 -11.99 13.52 -2.00
N GLY A 134 -11.19 13.65 -3.06
CA GLY A 134 -10.15 12.70 -3.43
C GLY A 134 -8.77 13.33 -3.33
N GLY A 135 -8.24 13.85 -4.44
CA GLY A 135 -6.89 14.44 -4.48
C GLY A 135 -6.71 15.72 -3.65
N ASP A 136 -7.77 16.47 -3.41
CA ASP A 136 -7.73 17.71 -2.59
C ASP A 136 -8.07 17.41 -1.12
N LEU A 137 -7.19 16.69 -0.43
CA LEU A 137 -7.38 16.31 0.98
C LEU A 137 -7.49 17.51 1.94
N ALA A 138 -7.10 18.72 1.53
CA ALA A 138 -7.29 19.91 2.33
C ALA A 138 -8.75 20.38 2.40
N ALA A 139 -9.62 19.80 1.55
CA ALA A 139 -11.05 20.13 1.48
C ALA A 139 -11.95 19.11 2.19
N VAL A 140 -11.40 18.21 3.02
CA VAL A 140 -12.22 17.21 3.74
C VAL A 140 -13.34 17.86 4.55
N GLU A 141 -14.53 17.25 4.50
CA GLU A 141 -15.76 17.74 5.09
C GLU A 141 -16.11 17.04 6.42
N THR A 142 -15.63 15.81 6.63
CA THR A 142 -15.76 15.11 7.93
C THR A 142 -15.18 16.00 9.02
N ARG A 143 -16.04 16.43 9.94
CA ARG A 143 -15.67 17.40 10.97
C ARG A 143 -15.46 16.73 12.31
N ALA A 144 -14.57 17.32 13.10
CA ALA A 144 -14.36 16.97 14.48
C ALA A 144 -14.40 18.22 15.35
N GLU A 145 -14.96 18.09 16.54
CA GLU A 145 -15.08 19.15 17.55
C GLU A 145 -14.46 18.68 18.87
N LEU A 146 -13.55 19.48 19.43
CA LEU A 146 -12.98 19.20 20.73
C LEU A 146 -13.86 19.79 21.83
N GLN A 147 -14.44 18.93 22.67
CA GLN A 147 -15.33 19.26 23.77
C GLN A 147 -14.70 18.80 25.10
N GLY A 148 -13.89 19.64 25.72
CA GLY A 148 -13.08 19.26 26.87
C GLY A 148 -12.07 18.16 26.48
N ASP A 149 -12.12 17.01 27.12
CA ASP A 149 -11.23 15.87 26.86
C ASP A 149 -11.82 14.87 25.83
N THR A 150 -12.89 15.25 25.13
CA THR A 150 -13.58 14.39 24.16
C THR A 150 -13.58 15.05 22.79
N VAL A 151 -13.29 14.27 21.75
CA VAL A 151 -13.45 14.66 20.34
C VAL A 151 -14.73 14.02 19.82
N VAL A 152 -15.61 14.83 19.25
CA VAL A 152 -16.87 14.38 18.60
C VAL A 152 -16.69 14.46 17.09
N VAL A 153 -16.91 13.35 16.37
CA VAL A 153 -16.69 13.22 14.94
C VAL A 153 -18.01 12.97 14.21
N ASN A 154 -18.24 13.74 13.14
CA ASN A 154 -19.39 13.61 12.25
C ASN A 154 -18.99 13.73 10.78
N GLY A 155 -19.48 12.83 9.94
CA GLY A 155 -19.21 12.84 8.50
C GLY A 155 -19.10 11.46 7.89
N ALA A 156 -18.43 11.37 6.76
CA ALA A 156 -18.23 10.11 6.06
C ALA A 156 -16.88 10.05 5.36
N LYS A 157 -16.28 8.88 5.41
CA LYS A 157 -15.08 8.53 4.62
C LYS A 157 -15.42 7.50 3.56
N ARG A 158 -14.72 7.56 2.45
CA ARG A 158 -14.91 6.64 1.33
C ARG A 158 -13.57 6.00 0.95
N TRP A 159 -13.64 4.78 0.42
CA TRP A 159 -12.45 3.99 0.06
C TRP A 159 -11.58 3.63 1.25
N CYS A 160 -12.19 3.40 2.42
CA CYS A 160 -11.48 2.91 3.59
C CYS A 160 -11.21 1.41 3.43
N THR A 161 -10.17 1.07 2.68
CA THR A 161 -9.81 -0.32 2.40
C THR A 161 -9.48 -1.06 3.69
N GLY A 162 -10.11 -2.22 3.90
CA GLY A 162 -9.88 -3.06 5.07
C GLY A 162 -10.46 -2.54 6.38
N ALA A 163 -11.33 -1.51 6.37
CA ALA A 163 -11.92 -0.98 7.59
C ALA A 163 -12.77 -2.02 8.34
N ASP A 164 -13.37 -2.99 7.62
CA ASP A 164 -14.12 -4.13 8.22
C ASP A 164 -13.22 -5.13 8.98
N TRP A 165 -11.91 -5.06 8.78
CA TRP A 165 -10.92 -5.86 9.47
C TRP A 165 -10.08 -5.06 10.45
N ALA A 166 -10.06 -3.73 10.32
CA ALA A 166 -9.20 -2.85 11.12
C ALA A 166 -9.67 -2.75 12.58
N ASP A 167 -8.70 -2.65 13.50
CA ASP A 167 -8.92 -2.28 14.89
C ASP A 167 -9.06 -0.77 15.04
N VAL A 168 -8.34 0.00 14.19
CA VAL A 168 -8.28 1.46 14.25
C VAL A 168 -8.32 2.04 12.83
N ILE A 169 -9.10 3.13 12.66
CA ILE A 169 -9.07 3.94 11.45
C ILE A 169 -8.23 5.20 11.72
N TYR A 170 -7.12 5.34 11.01
CA TYR A 170 -6.28 6.53 10.98
C TYR A 170 -6.95 7.59 10.10
N THR A 171 -7.69 8.51 10.73
CA THR A 171 -8.71 9.33 10.06
C THR A 171 -8.29 10.80 9.96
N LEU A 172 -8.29 11.36 8.75
CA LEU A 172 -8.12 12.80 8.53
C LEU A 172 -9.48 13.51 8.68
N VAL A 173 -9.55 14.54 9.52
CA VAL A 173 -10.77 15.30 9.78
C VAL A 173 -10.52 16.80 9.69
N ARG A 174 -11.57 17.56 9.41
CA ARG A 174 -11.58 19.00 9.56
C ARG A 174 -11.92 19.35 11.01
N SER A 175 -10.98 19.96 11.70
CA SER A 175 -11.05 20.27 13.14
C SER A 175 -11.11 21.78 13.43
N GLY A 176 -11.03 22.61 12.38
CA GLY A 176 -11.10 24.07 12.49
C GLY A 176 -12.06 24.70 11.45
N PRO A 177 -12.08 26.04 11.34
CA PRO A 177 -12.92 26.76 10.39
C PRO A 177 -12.66 26.32 8.94
N ALA A 178 -13.70 26.28 8.11
CA ALA A 178 -13.60 25.78 6.73
C ALA A 178 -12.67 26.61 5.84
N ASP A 179 -12.56 27.90 6.11
CA ASP A 179 -11.70 28.87 5.37
C ASP A 179 -10.24 28.85 5.79
N ALA A 180 -9.90 28.16 6.89
CA ALA A 180 -8.53 28.10 7.40
C ALA A 180 -7.68 26.99 6.74
N ARG A 181 -8.01 26.59 5.50
CA ARG A 181 -7.37 25.56 4.69
C ARG A 181 -5.89 25.29 5.03
N TYR A 182 -5.50 24.02 5.19
CA TYR A 182 -4.20 23.52 5.67
C TYR A 182 -3.93 23.73 7.18
N ARG A 183 -4.65 24.60 7.88
CA ARG A 183 -4.49 24.90 9.30
C ARG A 183 -5.72 24.51 10.13
N ASN A 184 -6.57 23.67 9.58
CA ASN A 184 -7.85 23.25 10.16
C ASN A 184 -8.05 21.74 10.14
N LEU A 185 -6.98 20.98 10.01
CA LEU A 185 -7.02 19.52 9.88
C LEU A 185 -6.36 18.84 11.07
N SER A 186 -6.90 17.72 11.47
CA SER A 186 -6.32 16.82 12.47
C SER A 186 -6.37 15.38 12.00
N PHE A 187 -5.44 14.56 12.48
CA PHE A 187 -5.55 13.11 12.38
C PHE A 187 -6.04 12.52 13.69
N LEU A 188 -6.91 11.54 13.60
CA LEU A 188 -7.49 10.85 14.74
C LEU A 188 -7.28 9.33 14.62
N LEU A 189 -7.01 8.68 15.74
CA LEU A 189 -7.07 7.23 15.91
C LEU A 189 -8.47 6.89 16.39
N ILE A 190 -9.30 6.34 15.54
CA ILE A 190 -10.69 6.00 15.87
C ILE A 190 -10.82 4.47 15.91
N PRO A 191 -11.01 3.84 17.09
CA PRO A 191 -11.31 2.42 17.19
C PRO A 191 -12.57 2.07 16.40
N THR A 192 -12.56 0.97 15.66
CA THR A 192 -13.66 0.61 14.75
C THR A 192 -14.92 0.16 15.47
N ASP A 193 -14.81 -0.25 16.73
CA ASP A 193 -15.92 -0.63 17.60
C ASP A 193 -16.57 0.55 18.35
N THR A 194 -16.10 1.80 18.09
CA THR A 194 -16.67 3.00 18.73
C THR A 194 -18.13 3.19 18.31
N PRO A 195 -19.04 3.39 19.28
CA PRO A 195 -20.47 3.66 18.97
C PRO A 195 -20.65 4.84 18.02
N GLY A 196 -21.58 4.72 17.08
CA GLY A 196 -21.85 5.72 16.05
C GLY A 196 -21.12 5.46 14.73
N ILE A 197 -20.25 4.44 14.65
CA ILE A 197 -19.61 4.01 13.40
C ILE A 197 -20.53 3.03 12.66
N ARG A 198 -20.74 3.28 11.38
CA ARG A 198 -21.39 2.36 10.46
C ARG A 198 -20.57 2.22 9.18
N MET A 199 -20.43 1.02 8.69
CA MET A 199 -19.68 0.71 7.48
C MET A 199 -20.56 0.04 6.42
N THR A 200 -20.30 0.32 5.15
CA THR A 200 -20.93 -0.35 4.00
C THR A 200 -19.88 -0.70 2.96
N ASP A 201 -19.95 -1.92 2.42
CA ASP A 201 -19.01 -2.37 1.41
C ASP A 201 -19.19 -1.59 0.09
N ILE A 202 -18.10 -1.25 -0.56
CA ILE A 202 -18.05 -0.71 -1.91
C ILE A 202 -17.64 -1.85 -2.84
N GLU A 203 -18.49 -2.20 -3.79
CA GLU A 203 -18.12 -3.15 -4.84
C GLU A 203 -17.17 -2.49 -5.84
N HIS A 204 -16.04 -3.15 -6.11
CA HIS A 204 -15.03 -2.67 -7.05
C HIS A 204 -14.33 -3.83 -7.76
N SER A 205 -13.72 -3.55 -8.90
CA SER A 205 -13.17 -4.57 -9.78
C SER A 205 -11.71 -4.94 -9.49
N ASN A 206 -10.87 -3.97 -9.11
CA ASN A 206 -9.45 -4.21 -8.82
C ASN A 206 -9.24 -4.49 -7.33
N LEU A 207 -8.18 -5.21 -6.98
CA LEU A 207 -7.87 -5.57 -5.59
C LEU A 207 -9.11 -6.11 -4.83
N ARG A 208 -9.98 -6.84 -5.53
CA ARG A 208 -11.33 -7.21 -5.07
C ARG A 208 -11.37 -8.15 -3.87
N TYR A 209 -10.25 -8.75 -3.51
CA TYR A 209 -10.06 -9.51 -2.27
C TYR A 209 -9.91 -8.62 -1.04
N THR A 210 -9.61 -7.33 -1.22
CA THR A 210 -9.67 -6.33 -0.15
C THR A 210 -11.01 -5.64 -0.24
N LYS A 211 -11.79 -5.67 0.82
CA LYS A 211 -13.00 -4.86 0.86
C LYS A 211 -12.61 -3.41 1.10
N SER A 212 -13.24 -2.51 0.35
CA SER A 212 -13.21 -1.07 0.64
C SER A 212 -14.57 -0.65 1.16
N GLN A 213 -14.60 0.17 2.19
CA GLN A 213 -15.84 0.61 2.83
C GLN A 213 -16.06 2.10 2.68
N ASP A 214 -17.33 2.49 2.62
CA ASP A 214 -17.78 3.77 3.12
C ASP A 214 -17.94 3.66 4.64
N VAL A 215 -17.32 4.58 5.37
CA VAL A 215 -17.38 4.66 6.84
C VAL A 215 -18.10 5.93 7.23
N PHE A 216 -19.19 5.78 7.97
CA PHE A 216 -20.02 6.90 8.46
C PHE A 216 -19.77 7.09 9.96
N PHE A 217 -19.61 8.33 10.36
CA PHE A 217 -19.47 8.77 11.75
C PHE A 217 -20.69 9.61 12.14
N ASP A 218 -21.42 9.15 13.15
CA ASP A 218 -22.60 9.81 13.70
C ASP A 218 -22.40 10.02 15.20
N ASP A 219 -22.05 11.24 15.58
CA ASP A 219 -21.67 11.63 16.94
C ASP A 219 -20.65 10.68 17.60
N VAL A 220 -19.68 10.19 16.81
CA VAL A 220 -18.63 9.30 17.30
C VAL A 220 -17.74 10.04 18.29
N ARG A 221 -17.62 9.49 19.51
CA ARG A 221 -16.90 10.12 20.63
C ARG A 221 -15.65 9.33 20.97
N ILE A 222 -14.51 9.99 20.92
CA ILE A 222 -13.24 9.43 21.32
C ILE A 222 -12.53 10.37 22.33
N PRO A 223 -11.64 9.85 23.18
CA PRO A 223 -10.80 10.69 24.02
C PRO A 223 -9.91 11.61 23.20
N ALA A 224 -9.59 12.81 23.70
CA ALA A 224 -8.64 13.73 23.05
C ALA A 224 -7.23 13.11 22.90
N ALA A 225 -6.90 12.10 23.71
CA ALA A 225 -5.69 11.27 23.54
C ALA A 225 -5.65 10.50 22.20
N GLY A 226 -6.79 10.34 21.50
CA GLY A 226 -6.88 9.78 20.16
C GLY A 226 -6.45 10.74 19.05
N ILE A 227 -6.15 12.01 19.33
CA ILE A 227 -5.52 12.94 18.38
C ILE A 227 -4.09 12.46 18.15
N VAL A 228 -3.72 12.21 16.90
CA VAL A 228 -2.37 11.74 16.55
C VAL A 228 -1.32 12.78 16.98
N GLY A 229 -0.33 12.34 17.73
CA GLY A 229 0.68 13.20 18.35
C GLY A 229 0.21 13.92 19.62
N GLY A 230 -1.00 13.61 20.10
CA GLY A 230 -1.61 14.15 21.30
C GLY A 230 -2.39 15.46 21.08
N PRO A 231 -3.07 15.99 22.10
CA PRO A 231 -3.95 17.17 22.01
C PRO A 231 -3.29 18.43 21.43
N ALA A 232 -1.98 18.61 21.65
CA ALA A 232 -1.22 19.75 21.10
C ALA A 232 -1.13 19.75 19.56
N MET A 233 -1.41 18.60 18.92
CA MET A 233 -1.43 18.46 17.47
C MET A 233 -2.79 18.76 16.83
N TRP A 234 -3.77 19.24 17.61
CA TRP A 234 -5.04 19.71 17.08
C TRP A 234 -4.84 20.81 16.04
N ASN A 235 -5.48 20.69 14.86
CA ASN A 235 -5.29 21.55 13.70
C ASN A 235 -3.89 21.51 13.05
N GLN A 236 -3.05 20.52 13.34
CA GLN A 236 -1.73 20.33 12.75
C GLN A 236 -1.67 19.16 11.75
N GLY A 237 -2.81 18.57 11.38
CA GLY A 237 -2.89 17.38 10.55
C GLY A 237 -2.25 17.52 9.18
N TRP A 238 -2.31 18.72 8.57
CA TRP A 238 -1.61 18.97 7.29
C TRP A 238 -0.11 18.76 7.38
N LYS A 239 0.50 19.17 8.50
CA LYS A 239 1.94 19.00 8.73
C LYS A 239 2.32 17.52 8.80
N LEU A 240 1.44 16.68 9.36
CA LEU A 240 1.64 15.22 9.41
C LEU A 240 1.45 14.60 8.01
N LEU A 241 0.41 15.02 7.28
CA LEU A 241 0.11 14.51 5.94
C LEU A 241 1.20 14.89 4.93
N ALA A 242 1.63 16.17 4.90
CA ALA A 242 2.62 16.68 3.96
C ALA A 242 4.07 16.32 4.33
N GLY A 243 4.26 15.51 5.37
CA GLY A 243 5.55 15.05 5.86
C GLY A 243 5.98 13.71 5.25
N ARG A 244 6.92 13.06 5.94
CA ARG A 244 7.53 11.79 5.54
C ARG A 244 6.51 10.66 5.35
N ALA A 245 5.38 10.67 6.07
CA ALA A 245 4.34 9.67 5.95
C ALA A 245 3.82 9.54 4.49
N LEU A 246 3.61 10.67 3.81
CA LEU A 246 3.16 10.66 2.41
C LEU A 246 4.23 10.13 1.44
N ASP A 247 5.52 10.36 1.73
CA ASP A 247 6.62 9.84 0.91
C ASP A 247 6.73 8.32 1.06
N VAL A 248 6.55 7.80 2.26
CA VAL A 248 6.56 6.37 2.56
C VAL A 248 5.35 5.67 1.93
N GLU A 249 4.16 6.28 1.95
CA GLU A 249 2.96 5.76 1.29
C GLU A 249 3.18 5.56 -0.22
N LYS A 250 3.90 6.46 -0.89
CA LYS A 250 4.26 6.29 -2.31
C LYS A 250 5.14 5.07 -2.53
N LEU A 251 6.06 4.77 -1.62
CA LEU A 251 6.95 3.60 -1.71
C LEU A 251 6.18 2.28 -1.60
N GLU A 252 5.25 2.17 -0.65
CA GLU A 252 4.50 0.92 -0.45
C GLU A 252 3.61 0.58 -1.65
N ILE A 253 2.91 1.59 -2.21
CA ILE A 253 2.10 1.41 -3.42
C ILE A 253 2.99 1.07 -4.62
N SER A 254 4.16 1.72 -4.74
CA SER A 254 5.14 1.44 -5.80
C SER A 254 5.67 0.01 -5.70
N ALA A 255 6.01 -0.46 -4.51
CA ALA A 255 6.49 -1.81 -4.26
C ALA A 255 5.41 -2.87 -4.58
N CYS A 256 4.15 -2.58 -4.22
CA CYS A 256 3.03 -3.45 -4.56
C CYS A 256 2.84 -3.55 -6.08
N ALA A 257 2.79 -2.42 -6.79
CA ALA A 257 2.66 -2.38 -8.24
C ALA A 257 3.84 -3.09 -8.94
N PHE A 258 5.06 -2.85 -8.47
CA PHE A 258 6.26 -3.51 -8.99
C PHE A 258 6.21 -5.03 -8.82
N GLY A 259 5.83 -5.52 -7.64
CA GLY A 259 5.70 -6.96 -7.37
C GLY A 259 4.68 -7.63 -8.29
N ILE A 260 3.50 -7.02 -8.49
CA ILE A 260 2.47 -7.54 -9.40
C ILE A 260 2.98 -7.54 -10.86
N ALA A 261 3.63 -6.45 -11.31
CA ALA A 261 4.18 -6.36 -12.66
C ALA A 261 5.28 -7.41 -12.92
N LYS A 262 6.11 -7.68 -11.90
CA LYS A 262 7.14 -8.72 -11.95
C LYS A 262 6.53 -10.11 -12.08
N ALA A 263 5.45 -10.39 -11.35
CA ALA A 263 4.72 -11.66 -11.47
C ALA A 263 4.07 -11.82 -12.86
N ALA A 264 3.43 -10.78 -13.38
CA ALA A 264 2.85 -10.78 -14.72
C ALA A 264 3.89 -11.07 -15.81
N LEU A 265 5.05 -10.40 -15.72
CA LEU A 265 6.14 -10.65 -16.68
C LEU A 265 6.69 -12.08 -16.56
N HIS A 266 6.87 -12.59 -15.35
CA HIS A 266 7.36 -13.96 -15.13
C HIS A 266 6.40 -15.00 -15.73
N GLU A 267 5.10 -14.86 -15.50
CA GLU A 267 4.08 -15.77 -16.02
C GLU A 267 4.06 -15.76 -17.57
N ALA A 268 4.05 -14.57 -18.19
CA ALA A 268 4.07 -14.44 -19.65
C ALA A 268 5.39 -14.94 -20.26
N TRP A 269 6.51 -14.76 -19.58
CA TRP A 269 7.81 -15.23 -20.04
C TRP A 269 7.87 -16.75 -20.07
N THR A 270 7.44 -17.42 -19.00
CA THR A 270 7.37 -18.88 -18.90
C THR A 270 6.39 -19.43 -19.95
N TYR A 271 5.18 -18.86 -20.05
CA TYR A 271 4.20 -19.25 -21.05
C TYR A 271 4.76 -19.16 -22.47
N ALA A 272 5.50 -18.10 -22.79
CA ALA A 272 6.05 -17.91 -24.14
C ALA A 272 7.12 -18.95 -24.51
N GLN A 273 7.83 -19.50 -23.52
CA GLN A 273 8.82 -20.57 -23.73
C GLN A 273 8.15 -21.94 -23.96
N GLU A 274 7.01 -22.18 -23.34
CA GLU A 274 6.29 -23.47 -23.39
C GLU A 274 5.29 -23.53 -24.54
N ARG A 275 4.57 -22.44 -24.83
CA ARG A 275 3.52 -22.39 -25.85
C ARG A 275 4.11 -22.45 -27.25
N THR A 276 3.67 -23.45 -28.03
CA THR A 276 4.08 -23.63 -29.43
C THR A 276 2.97 -23.18 -30.42
N GLN A 277 3.31 -22.33 -31.36
CA GLN A 277 2.49 -21.94 -32.48
C GLN A 277 3.38 -21.74 -33.72
N PHE A 278 2.82 -22.01 -34.95
CA PHE A 278 3.60 -21.96 -36.20
C PHE A 278 4.86 -22.81 -36.15
N GLY A 279 4.79 -24.00 -35.51
CA GLY A 279 5.84 -24.99 -35.45
C GLY A 279 7.00 -24.74 -34.48
N LYS A 280 6.93 -23.71 -33.63
CA LYS A 280 7.99 -23.38 -32.64
C LYS A 280 7.42 -22.66 -31.41
N PRO A 281 8.16 -22.64 -30.29
CA PRO A 281 7.80 -21.82 -29.12
C PRO A 281 7.55 -20.37 -29.52
N ILE A 282 6.50 -19.75 -28.95
CA ILE A 282 6.15 -18.37 -29.33
C ILE A 282 7.24 -17.37 -28.95
N SER A 283 8.07 -17.68 -27.95
CA SER A 283 9.27 -16.90 -27.60
C SER A 283 10.30 -16.77 -28.75
N GLN A 284 10.19 -17.57 -29.79
CA GLN A 284 11.05 -17.49 -30.98
C GLN A 284 10.51 -16.57 -32.09
N HIS A 285 9.28 -16.03 -31.90
CA HIS A 285 8.75 -15.03 -32.83
C HIS A 285 9.20 -13.62 -32.41
N GLN A 286 9.74 -12.84 -33.36
CA GLN A 286 10.35 -11.55 -33.11
C GLN A 286 9.42 -10.58 -32.36
N ALA A 287 8.15 -10.49 -32.77
CA ALA A 287 7.16 -9.61 -32.14
C ALA A 287 6.93 -9.94 -30.66
N ILE A 288 6.90 -11.23 -30.28
CA ILE A 288 6.75 -11.68 -28.91
C ILE A 288 8.00 -11.35 -28.10
N ARG A 289 9.20 -11.64 -28.67
CA ARG A 289 10.48 -11.33 -28.04
C ARG A 289 10.61 -9.85 -27.73
N HIS A 290 10.27 -8.98 -28.68
CA HIS A 290 10.37 -7.53 -28.48
C HIS A 290 9.45 -7.04 -27.36
N LYS A 291 8.20 -7.54 -27.29
CA LYS A 291 7.28 -7.20 -26.18
C LYS A 291 7.87 -7.57 -24.82
N LEU A 292 8.34 -8.82 -24.68
CA LEU A 292 8.88 -9.32 -23.40
C LEU A 292 10.16 -8.60 -23.00
N VAL A 293 11.09 -8.35 -23.92
CA VAL A 293 12.34 -7.64 -23.63
C VAL A 293 12.08 -6.17 -23.28
N THR A 294 11.13 -5.50 -23.94
CA THR A 294 10.73 -4.14 -23.59
C THR A 294 10.13 -4.10 -22.20
N ALA A 295 9.23 -5.03 -21.87
CA ALA A 295 8.64 -5.14 -20.53
C ALA A 295 9.72 -5.38 -19.46
N ALA A 296 10.66 -6.29 -19.73
CA ALA A 296 11.78 -6.57 -18.82
C ALA A 296 12.68 -5.34 -18.59
N THR A 297 12.99 -4.59 -19.65
CA THR A 297 13.81 -3.37 -19.56
C THR A 297 13.12 -2.30 -18.70
N ARG A 298 11.83 -2.10 -18.91
CA ARG A 298 11.03 -1.14 -18.11
C ARG A 298 10.91 -1.57 -16.65
N LEU A 299 10.72 -2.87 -16.40
CA LEU A 299 10.67 -3.42 -15.05
C LEU A 299 12.00 -3.21 -14.32
N GLN A 300 13.13 -3.40 -15.01
CA GLN A 300 14.45 -3.15 -14.44
C GLN A 300 14.66 -1.66 -14.09
N ALA A 301 14.20 -0.74 -14.94
CA ALA A 301 14.26 0.69 -14.63
C ALA A 301 13.38 1.02 -13.41
N ALA A 302 12.19 0.44 -13.32
CA ALA A 302 11.28 0.57 -12.17
C ALA A 302 11.93 0.09 -10.87
N GLU A 303 12.63 -1.06 -10.90
CA GLU A 303 13.37 -1.60 -9.76
C GLU A 303 14.41 -0.61 -9.22
N HIS A 304 15.21 -0.03 -10.11
CA HIS A 304 16.24 0.95 -9.71
C HIS A 304 15.61 2.21 -9.08
N MET A 305 14.50 2.71 -9.63
CA MET A 305 13.83 3.89 -9.07
C MET A 305 13.24 3.59 -7.69
N LEU A 306 12.59 2.43 -7.52
CA LEU A 306 12.00 2.02 -6.25
C LEU A 306 13.07 1.87 -5.15
N HIS A 307 14.13 1.12 -5.44
CA HIS A 307 15.19 0.86 -4.46
C HIS A 307 16.00 2.12 -4.12
N HIS A 308 16.22 3.01 -5.09
CA HIS A 308 16.86 4.29 -4.81
C HIS A 308 16.01 5.16 -3.88
N ALA A 309 14.72 5.28 -4.14
CA ALA A 309 13.81 6.04 -3.31
C ALA A 309 13.66 5.43 -1.89
N ALA A 310 13.58 4.10 -1.79
CA ALA A 310 13.55 3.39 -0.52
C ALA A 310 14.83 3.59 0.30
N TRP A 311 15.99 3.55 -0.35
CA TRP A 311 17.27 3.82 0.30
C TRP A 311 17.35 5.25 0.84
N LEU A 312 16.96 6.26 0.06
CA LEU A 312 16.92 7.65 0.53
C LEU A 312 16.01 7.80 1.76
N ALA A 313 14.83 7.20 1.73
CA ALA A 313 13.90 7.22 2.86
C ALA A 313 14.51 6.53 4.09
N ASN A 314 15.19 5.39 3.90
CA ASN A 314 15.86 4.63 4.97
C ASN A 314 16.97 5.44 5.64
N GLU A 315 17.74 6.18 4.86
CA GLU A 315 18.82 7.08 5.34
C GLU A 315 18.29 8.40 5.94
N GLY A 316 16.96 8.58 6.07
CA GLY A 316 16.37 9.83 6.56
C GLY A 316 16.62 11.03 5.65
N ARG A 317 16.98 10.81 4.39
CA ARG A 317 17.26 11.87 3.41
C ARG A 317 15.96 12.38 2.78
N PRO A 318 15.92 13.66 2.33
CA PRO A 318 14.82 14.14 1.51
C PRO A 318 14.62 13.25 0.27
N CYS A 319 13.40 12.77 0.06
CA CYS A 319 13.09 11.80 -1.00
C CYS A 319 11.75 12.04 -1.71
N SER A 320 11.08 13.17 -1.45
CA SER A 320 9.75 13.46 -2.00
C SER A 320 9.72 13.48 -3.53
N VAL A 321 10.79 13.92 -4.18
CA VAL A 321 10.94 13.90 -5.65
C VAL A 321 11.06 12.46 -6.13
N GLU A 322 11.98 11.70 -5.57
CA GLU A 322 12.30 10.33 -5.99
C GLU A 322 11.14 9.38 -5.73
N THR A 323 10.45 9.50 -4.59
CA THR A 323 9.25 8.68 -4.29
C THR A 323 8.09 9.01 -5.22
N SER A 324 7.91 10.31 -5.58
CA SER A 324 6.88 10.72 -6.55
C SER A 324 7.22 10.23 -7.96
N MET A 325 8.50 10.31 -8.37
CA MET A 325 8.96 9.77 -9.67
C MET A 325 8.80 8.24 -9.72
N ALA A 326 9.18 7.53 -8.67
CA ALA A 326 9.04 6.09 -8.57
C ALA A 326 7.55 5.69 -8.69
N LYS A 327 6.67 6.33 -7.91
CA LYS A 327 5.23 6.04 -7.96
C LYS A 327 4.63 6.29 -9.33
N LEU A 328 4.92 7.43 -9.95
CA LEU A 328 4.44 7.76 -11.29
C LEU A 328 4.90 6.72 -12.31
N PHE A 329 6.20 6.48 -12.38
CA PHE A 329 6.79 5.60 -13.39
C PHE A 329 6.34 4.14 -13.21
N ILE A 330 6.36 3.64 -11.97
CA ILE A 330 6.06 2.22 -11.67
C ILE A 330 4.58 1.92 -11.88
N ALA A 331 3.69 2.82 -11.46
CA ALA A 331 2.25 2.62 -11.63
C ALA A 331 1.85 2.58 -13.12
N ASP A 332 2.31 3.54 -13.92
CA ASP A 332 1.99 3.62 -15.35
C ASP A 332 2.66 2.47 -16.13
N THR A 333 3.95 2.23 -15.87
CA THR A 333 4.71 1.15 -16.51
C THR A 333 4.19 -0.24 -16.14
N GLY A 334 3.71 -0.43 -14.91
CA GLY A 334 3.09 -1.68 -14.48
C GLY A 334 1.88 -2.06 -15.32
N VAL A 335 1.02 -1.10 -15.62
CA VAL A 335 -0.13 -1.29 -16.53
C VAL A 335 0.34 -1.69 -17.93
N GLU A 336 1.34 -0.97 -18.48
CA GLU A 336 1.87 -1.27 -19.82
C GLU A 336 2.48 -2.66 -19.90
N ILE A 337 3.23 -3.07 -18.86
CA ILE A 337 3.80 -4.43 -18.76
C ILE A 337 2.70 -5.47 -18.73
N ALA A 338 1.69 -5.31 -17.87
CA ALA A 338 0.60 -6.28 -17.75
C ALA A 338 -0.19 -6.44 -19.04
N LEU A 339 -0.53 -5.35 -19.73
CA LEU A 339 -1.22 -5.39 -21.00
C LEU A 339 -0.38 -6.04 -22.12
N ALA A 340 0.92 -5.77 -22.15
CA ALA A 340 1.84 -6.44 -23.09
C ALA A 340 1.92 -7.95 -22.81
N CYS A 341 2.02 -8.35 -21.54
CA CYS A 341 2.03 -9.76 -21.11
C CYS A 341 0.72 -10.47 -21.44
N GLN A 342 -0.42 -9.81 -21.18
CA GLN A 342 -1.74 -10.33 -21.57
C GLN A 342 -1.83 -10.60 -23.07
N GLN A 343 -1.33 -9.70 -23.92
CA GLN A 343 -1.29 -9.91 -25.38
C GLN A 343 -0.37 -11.07 -25.78
N VAL A 344 0.75 -11.29 -25.09
CA VAL A 344 1.65 -12.42 -25.32
C VAL A 344 0.94 -13.75 -25.06
N MET A 345 0.14 -13.82 -24.00
CA MET A 345 -0.57 -15.04 -23.59
C MET A 345 -1.88 -15.26 -24.38
N GLY A 346 -2.42 -14.21 -25.02
CA GLY A 346 -3.65 -14.27 -25.80
C GLY A 346 -4.86 -14.66 -24.94
N ALA A 347 -5.75 -15.50 -25.48
CA ALA A 347 -6.99 -15.88 -24.78
C ALA A 347 -6.77 -16.57 -23.42
N TYR A 348 -5.66 -17.25 -23.24
CA TYR A 348 -5.33 -17.86 -21.95
C TYR A 348 -5.16 -16.84 -20.80
N ALA A 349 -4.75 -15.62 -21.12
CA ALA A 349 -4.65 -14.52 -20.16
C ALA A 349 -6.01 -14.06 -19.61
N LEU A 350 -7.12 -14.47 -20.24
CA LEU A 350 -8.49 -14.12 -19.84
C LEU A 350 -9.16 -15.25 -19.04
N SER A 351 -8.47 -16.36 -18.83
CA SER A 351 -9.02 -17.55 -18.17
C SER A 351 -8.40 -17.76 -16.80
N ASP A 352 -9.13 -18.45 -15.92
CA ASP A 352 -8.65 -18.89 -14.60
C ASP A 352 -7.50 -19.92 -14.67
N ALA A 353 -7.12 -20.35 -15.88
CA ALA A 353 -5.97 -21.22 -16.07
C ALA A 353 -4.65 -20.54 -15.73
N TYR A 354 -4.62 -19.21 -15.67
CA TYR A 354 -3.48 -18.37 -15.31
C TYR A 354 -3.91 -17.24 -14.34
N GLU A 355 -2.96 -16.52 -13.77
CA GLU A 355 -3.23 -15.39 -12.89
C GLU A 355 -3.15 -14.02 -13.61
N MET A 356 -2.91 -14.03 -14.94
CA MET A 356 -2.71 -12.83 -15.74
C MET A 356 -3.91 -11.87 -15.68
N GLU A 357 -5.15 -12.37 -15.69
CA GLU A 357 -6.35 -11.54 -15.57
C GLU A 357 -6.30 -10.72 -14.27
N ARG A 358 -5.94 -11.37 -13.16
CA ARG A 358 -5.81 -10.70 -11.86
C ARG A 358 -4.68 -9.66 -11.89
N HIS A 359 -3.53 -9.98 -12.44
CA HIS A 359 -2.40 -9.05 -12.54
C HIS A 359 -2.78 -7.79 -13.33
N VAL A 360 -3.46 -7.94 -14.47
CA VAL A 360 -3.95 -6.81 -15.26
C VAL A 360 -4.95 -5.98 -14.47
N ARG A 361 -5.95 -6.62 -13.91
CA ARG A 361 -7.02 -5.98 -13.15
C ARG A 361 -6.49 -5.18 -11.95
N ASP A 362 -5.56 -5.76 -11.19
CA ASP A 362 -4.99 -5.12 -10.01
C ASP A 362 -4.07 -3.95 -10.39
N LEU A 363 -3.28 -4.09 -11.48
CA LEU A 363 -2.41 -3.01 -11.94
C LEU A 363 -3.17 -1.80 -12.51
N LEU A 364 -4.36 -2.00 -13.11
CA LEU A 364 -5.18 -0.88 -13.61
C LEU A 364 -5.58 0.13 -12.53
N GLY A 365 -5.62 -0.29 -11.27
CA GLY A 365 -5.89 0.61 -10.12
C GLY A 365 -4.68 1.43 -9.68
N MET A 366 -3.44 0.98 -9.95
CA MET A 366 -2.23 1.58 -9.40
C MET A 366 -1.97 3.03 -9.83
N PRO A 367 -2.29 3.49 -11.06
CA PRO A 367 -2.22 4.90 -11.42
C PRO A 367 -3.25 5.80 -10.70
N ILE A 368 -4.22 5.22 -9.99
CA ILE A 368 -5.33 5.94 -9.33
C ILE A 368 -5.12 6.03 -7.82
N VAL A 369 -4.76 4.91 -7.18
CA VAL A 369 -4.65 4.81 -5.72
C VAL A 369 -3.36 5.44 -5.19
N GLY A 370 -3.32 5.85 -3.90
CA GLY A 370 -2.14 6.41 -3.25
C GLY A 370 -1.65 7.72 -3.89
N GLY A 371 -2.59 8.59 -4.31
CA GLY A 371 -2.31 9.77 -5.11
C GLY A 371 -2.09 9.44 -6.58
N SER A 372 -3.03 9.82 -7.44
CA SER A 372 -3.02 9.46 -8.88
C SER A 372 -1.74 9.88 -9.60
N SER A 373 -1.49 9.29 -10.79
CA SER A 373 -0.36 9.66 -11.64
C SER A 373 -0.35 11.17 -11.95
N ASP A 374 -1.52 11.79 -12.14
CA ASP A 374 -1.61 13.24 -12.36
C ASP A 374 -1.30 14.04 -11.08
N MET A 375 -1.69 13.54 -9.91
CA MET A 375 -1.26 14.14 -8.64
C MET A 375 0.26 14.05 -8.44
N GLN A 376 0.90 12.94 -8.85
CA GLN A 376 2.36 12.86 -8.80
C GLN A 376 3.02 13.87 -9.74
N LYS A 377 2.48 14.10 -10.95
CA LYS A 377 2.97 15.14 -11.87
C LYS A 377 2.86 16.53 -11.24
N ASN A 378 1.71 16.84 -10.61
CA ASN A 378 1.52 18.13 -9.90
C ASN A 378 2.52 18.29 -8.74
N ASN A 379 2.72 17.24 -7.94
CA ASN A 379 3.70 17.24 -6.86
C ASN A 379 5.12 17.49 -7.39
N LEU A 380 5.51 16.78 -8.45
CA LEU A 380 6.83 16.92 -9.08
C LEU A 380 7.04 18.34 -9.65
N ALA A 381 6.04 18.89 -10.36
CA ALA A 381 6.12 20.24 -10.90
C ALA A 381 6.35 21.27 -9.77
N SER A 382 5.64 21.13 -8.65
CA SER A 382 5.81 21.98 -7.48
C SER A 382 7.17 21.80 -6.80
N LEU A 383 7.60 20.56 -6.55
CA LEU A 383 8.87 20.25 -5.88
C LEU A 383 10.08 20.67 -6.71
N MET A 384 9.99 20.54 -8.03
CA MET A 384 11.05 20.90 -8.98
C MET A 384 10.98 22.38 -9.42
N LYS A 385 10.01 23.14 -8.91
CA LYS A 385 9.82 24.59 -9.18
C LYS A 385 9.58 24.90 -10.66
N LEU A 386 8.81 24.05 -11.34
CA LEU A 386 8.37 24.27 -12.70
C LEU A 386 7.20 25.26 -12.74
#